data_ce3e4250a0da406b637b3100773aef7f
#
_entry.id   ce3e4250a0da406b637b3100773aef7f
#
_cell.length_a   1.000
_cell.length_b   1.000
_cell.length_c   1.000
_cell.angle_alpha   90.00
_cell.angle_beta   90.00
_cell.angle_gamma   90.00
#
_symmetry.space_group_name_H-M   'P 1'
#
loop_
_entity.id
_entity.type
_entity.pdbx_description
1 polymer ?
#
loop_
_entity_poly.entity_id
_entity_poly.type
_entity_poly.pdbx_seq_one_letter_code
_entity_poly.pdbx_strand_id
1 'polypeptide(L)'
;MVVNFLELCGYEPEEIRLQLPRVEKAFTNLGLTENDVERGQERISSFFDTNLQGVRRILGVLVRELVDLTLAKEEGGRWIYSSPPSACADILTAASLGGKDVHVAFPDLLFVMTMGTMFDKLDPIMEAAEGLYLEPGMAHCSLIQTRLGLYALNLIPRAVLQVSVGLICDENPKADASFEEFFGVPVQYLLRSQDKDWGESGRIQRHIEFLAGNLKRMVERVGVAAGGEITDDMLNQARKMARDFSKPMRQILEMGVNCDPPPISSAFVHVMRAINGMPLNRHSHEIAVE
;
A
#
# COMPACT_ATOMS: atom_id res chain seq x y z
N MET A 1 -11.05 -24.71 -1.69
CA MET A 1 -10.65 -23.67 -2.67
C MET A 1 -9.78 -22.62 -2.04
N VAL A 2 -10.23 -21.86 -1.02
CA VAL A 2 -9.42 -20.85 -0.31
C VAL A 2 -8.11 -21.44 0.23
N VAL A 3 -8.09 -22.65 0.79
CA VAL A 3 -6.86 -23.31 1.27
C VAL A 3 -5.80 -23.38 0.18
N ASN A 4 -6.14 -23.89 -1.02
CA ASN A 4 -5.18 -23.99 -2.13
C ASN A 4 -4.65 -22.60 -2.58
N PHE A 5 -5.52 -21.57 -2.56
CA PHE A 5 -5.11 -20.20 -2.84
C PHE A 5 -4.07 -19.70 -1.81
N LEU A 6 -4.30 -19.98 -0.52
CA LEU A 6 -3.37 -19.58 0.54
C LEU A 6 -2.04 -20.33 0.45
N GLU A 7 -2.06 -21.61 0.09
CA GLU A 7 -0.84 -22.38 -0.19
C GLU A 7 -0.03 -21.78 -1.34
N LEU A 8 -0.69 -21.37 -2.44
CA LEU A 8 -0.05 -20.63 -3.53
C LEU A 8 0.50 -19.27 -3.09
N CYS A 9 -0.10 -18.66 -2.08
CA CYS A 9 0.36 -17.43 -1.45
C CYS A 9 1.34 -17.67 -0.29
N GLY A 10 1.93 -18.87 -0.18
CA GLY A 10 3.01 -19.17 0.75
C GLY A 10 2.64 -19.14 2.22
N TYR A 11 1.35 -19.35 2.54
CA TYR A 11 0.94 -19.60 3.91
C TYR A 11 1.34 -21.01 4.34
N GLU A 12 1.85 -21.13 5.55
CA GLU A 12 2.18 -22.44 6.11
C GLU A 12 0.91 -23.16 6.61
N PRO A 13 0.88 -24.50 6.67
CA PRO A 13 -0.33 -25.25 7.02
C PRO A 13 -0.94 -24.84 8.37
N GLU A 14 -0.11 -24.58 9.38
CA GLU A 14 -0.57 -24.12 10.70
C GLU A 14 -1.15 -22.70 10.62
N GLU A 15 -0.54 -21.82 9.85
CA GLU A 15 -1.05 -20.47 9.61
C GLU A 15 -2.40 -20.52 8.88
N ILE A 16 -2.54 -21.37 7.87
CA ILE A 16 -3.80 -21.58 7.16
C ILE A 16 -4.88 -22.00 8.16
N ARG A 17 -4.61 -22.99 8.99
CA ARG A 17 -5.58 -23.45 10.01
C ARG A 17 -6.07 -22.32 10.92
N LEU A 18 -5.18 -21.40 11.29
CA LEU A 18 -5.50 -20.28 12.19
C LEU A 18 -6.19 -19.12 11.45
N GLN A 19 -5.76 -18.82 10.24
CA GLN A 19 -6.20 -17.62 9.51
C GLN A 19 -7.38 -17.87 8.56
N LEU A 20 -7.68 -19.12 8.20
CA LEU A 20 -8.73 -19.46 7.24
C LEU A 20 -10.07 -18.78 7.53
N PRO A 21 -10.60 -18.79 8.77
CA PRO A 21 -11.87 -18.11 9.05
C PRO A 21 -11.82 -16.60 8.82
N ARG A 22 -10.68 -15.95 9.11
CA ARG A 22 -10.49 -14.52 8.85
C ARG A 22 -10.43 -14.23 7.35
N VAL A 23 -9.70 -15.05 6.60
CA VAL A 23 -9.58 -14.90 5.15
C VAL A 23 -10.93 -15.08 4.46
N GLU A 24 -11.68 -16.14 4.79
CA GLU A 24 -13.01 -16.39 4.25
C GLU A 24 -13.97 -15.24 4.55
N LYS A 25 -13.92 -14.70 5.76
CA LYS A 25 -14.71 -13.52 6.15
C LYS A 25 -14.32 -12.28 5.33
N ALA A 26 -13.01 -12.00 5.21
CA ALA A 26 -12.54 -10.87 4.41
C ALA A 26 -12.94 -11.00 2.94
N PHE A 27 -12.80 -12.19 2.35
CA PHE A 27 -13.22 -12.45 0.96
C PHE A 27 -14.72 -12.28 0.78
N THR A 28 -15.53 -12.72 1.74
CA THR A 28 -16.98 -12.49 1.76
C THR A 28 -17.30 -10.99 1.81
N ASN A 29 -16.63 -10.23 2.68
CA ASN A 29 -16.82 -8.78 2.78
C ASN A 29 -16.42 -8.03 1.50
N LEU A 30 -15.46 -8.57 0.73
CA LEU A 30 -15.04 -8.06 -0.57
C LEU A 30 -15.92 -8.53 -1.73
N GLY A 31 -16.92 -9.37 -1.48
CA GLY A 31 -17.79 -9.95 -2.51
C GLY A 31 -17.08 -10.96 -3.42
N LEU A 32 -15.98 -11.57 -2.97
CA LEU A 32 -15.29 -12.61 -3.70
C LEU A 32 -16.06 -13.93 -3.59
N THR A 33 -16.40 -14.49 -4.75
CA THR A 33 -17.03 -15.81 -4.88
C THR A 33 -15.99 -16.91 -5.01
N GLU A 34 -16.41 -18.17 -4.93
CA GLU A 34 -15.53 -19.33 -5.20
C GLU A 34 -14.88 -19.24 -6.60
N ASN A 35 -15.65 -18.85 -7.62
CA ASN A 35 -15.13 -18.66 -8.97
C ASN A 35 -14.07 -17.55 -9.06
N ASP A 36 -14.19 -16.49 -8.26
CA ASP A 36 -13.19 -15.43 -8.21
C ASP A 36 -11.88 -15.91 -7.56
N VAL A 37 -11.99 -16.74 -6.53
CA VAL A 37 -10.81 -17.38 -5.89
C VAL A 37 -10.14 -18.37 -6.84
N GLU A 38 -10.89 -19.17 -7.59
CA GLU A 38 -10.37 -20.07 -8.61
C GLU A 38 -9.64 -19.29 -9.71
N ARG A 39 -10.26 -18.24 -10.23
CA ARG A 39 -9.62 -17.31 -11.18
C ARG A 39 -8.34 -16.70 -10.60
N GLY A 40 -8.35 -16.35 -9.31
CA GLY A 40 -7.16 -15.85 -8.62
C GLY A 40 -6.02 -16.86 -8.61
N GLN A 41 -6.29 -18.15 -8.38
CA GLN A 41 -5.29 -19.21 -8.46
C GLN A 41 -4.72 -19.35 -9.87
N GLU A 42 -5.57 -19.35 -10.89
CA GLU A 42 -5.15 -19.42 -12.29
C GLU A 42 -4.24 -18.24 -12.68
N ARG A 43 -4.64 -17.01 -12.30
CA ARG A 43 -3.86 -15.81 -12.59
C ARG A 43 -2.52 -15.81 -11.87
N ILE A 44 -2.48 -16.14 -10.58
CA ILE A 44 -1.24 -16.24 -9.82
C ILE A 44 -0.30 -17.26 -10.47
N SER A 45 -0.81 -18.44 -10.81
CA SER A 45 -0.01 -19.50 -11.43
C SER A 45 0.47 -19.13 -12.84
N SER A 46 -0.28 -18.29 -13.56
CA SER A 46 0.07 -17.86 -14.93
C SER A 46 1.07 -16.72 -14.97
N PHE A 47 1.00 -15.78 -14.01
CA PHE A 47 1.82 -14.57 -14.02
C PHE A 47 3.07 -14.65 -13.15
N PHE A 48 3.10 -15.58 -12.18
CA PHE A 48 4.19 -15.68 -11.22
C PHE A 48 4.75 -17.09 -11.16
N ASP A 49 6.07 -17.21 -10.97
CA ASP A 49 6.70 -18.51 -10.75
C ASP A 49 6.46 -18.99 -9.31
N THR A 50 5.31 -19.63 -9.11
CA THR A 50 4.90 -20.17 -7.80
C THR A 50 5.69 -21.42 -7.35
N ASN A 51 6.64 -21.93 -8.16
CA ASN A 51 7.60 -22.92 -7.70
C ASN A 51 8.63 -22.31 -6.74
N LEU A 52 8.85 -20.99 -6.81
CA LEU A 52 9.74 -20.25 -5.92
C LEU A 52 9.00 -19.89 -4.63
N GLN A 53 9.48 -20.40 -3.50
CA GLN A 53 8.88 -20.12 -2.19
C GLN A 53 8.85 -18.62 -1.87
N GLY A 54 9.91 -17.87 -2.17
CA GLY A 54 9.97 -16.43 -1.97
C GLY A 54 8.89 -15.69 -2.75
N VAL A 55 8.60 -16.11 -4.01
CA VAL A 55 7.50 -15.52 -4.81
C VAL A 55 6.17 -15.72 -4.11
N ARG A 56 5.86 -16.95 -3.68
CA ARG A 56 4.62 -17.25 -2.95
C ARG A 56 4.49 -16.43 -1.68
N ARG A 57 5.55 -16.32 -0.87
CA ARG A 57 5.54 -15.59 0.40
C ARG A 57 5.29 -14.09 0.18
N ILE A 58 5.90 -13.48 -0.82
CA ILE A 58 5.67 -12.07 -1.18
C ILE A 58 4.22 -11.84 -1.65
N LEU A 59 3.64 -12.75 -2.44
CA LEU A 59 2.21 -12.67 -2.79
C LEU A 59 1.33 -12.77 -1.54
N GLY A 60 1.70 -13.64 -0.60
CA GLY A 60 1.00 -13.79 0.67
C GLY A 60 1.06 -12.56 1.57
N VAL A 61 2.10 -11.73 1.48
CA VAL A 61 2.14 -10.44 2.16
C VAL A 61 0.97 -9.56 1.73
N LEU A 62 0.71 -9.45 0.41
CA LEU A 62 -0.42 -8.67 -0.09
C LEU A 62 -1.77 -9.20 0.41
N VAL A 63 -1.93 -10.52 0.47
CA VAL A 63 -3.17 -11.14 0.97
C VAL A 63 -3.37 -10.86 2.46
N ARG A 64 -2.30 -10.93 3.28
CA ARG A 64 -2.38 -10.60 4.72
C ARG A 64 -2.77 -9.16 4.94
N GLU A 65 -2.13 -8.22 4.27
CA GLU A 65 -2.47 -6.78 4.35
C GLU A 65 -3.91 -6.51 3.88
N LEU A 66 -4.38 -7.21 2.81
CA LEU A 66 -5.76 -7.09 2.33
C LEU A 66 -6.76 -7.58 3.38
N VAL A 67 -6.50 -8.72 4.00
CA VAL A 67 -7.38 -9.30 5.05
C VAL A 67 -7.43 -8.38 6.24
N ASP A 68 -6.29 -7.92 6.74
CA ASP A 68 -6.21 -7.02 7.89
C ASP A 68 -6.95 -5.70 7.62
N LEU A 69 -6.74 -5.09 6.46
CA LEU A 69 -7.41 -3.84 6.10
C LEU A 69 -8.93 -4.01 5.92
N THR A 70 -9.36 -5.13 5.31
CA THR A 70 -10.79 -5.40 5.10
C THR A 70 -11.54 -5.65 6.40
N LEU A 71 -10.92 -6.36 7.36
CA LEU A 71 -11.52 -6.66 8.66
C LEU A 71 -11.37 -5.54 9.68
N ALA A 72 -10.52 -4.56 9.40
CA ALA A 72 -10.20 -3.46 10.30
C ALA A 72 -11.42 -2.65 10.77
N LYS A 73 -12.49 -2.60 9.99
CA LYS A 73 -13.76 -1.94 10.40
C LYS A 73 -14.41 -2.60 11.61
N GLU A 74 -14.22 -3.89 11.75
CA GLU A 74 -14.78 -4.69 12.84
C GLU A 74 -13.79 -4.82 14.01
N GLU A 75 -12.51 -4.87 13.69
CA GLU A 75 -11.43 -5.02 14.67
C GLU A 75 -11.04 -3.69 15.33
N GLY A 76 -11.38 -2.55 14.68
CA GLY A 76 -11.11 -1.22 15.20
C GLY A 76 -9.68 -0.73 14.88
N GLY A 77 -9.19 0.20 15.69
CA GLY A 77 -7.87 0.80 15.52
C GLY A 77 -7.90 2.17 14.82
N ARG A 78 -6.75 2.85 14.84
CA ARG A 78 -6.51 4.12 14.18
C ARG A 78 -5.79 3.88 12.87
N TRP A 79 -6.44 4.17 11.76
CA TRP A 79 -5.89 3.97 10.43
C TRP A 79 -5.39 5.27 9.84
N ILE A 80 -4.15 5.29 9.41
CA ILE A 80 -3.53 6.40 8.68
C ILE A 80 -3.21 5.89 7.28
N TYR A 81 -3.77 6.55 6.27
CA TYR A 81 -3.55 6.15 4.89
C TYR A 81 -2.60 7.10 4.17
N SER A 82 -1.95 6.60 3.16
CA SER A 82 -1.19 7.40 2.23
C SER A 82 -1.43 6.92 0.80
N SER A 83 -1.01 7.74 -0.14
CA SER A 83 -1.00 7.43 -1.56
C SER A 83 0.42 7.18 -2.05
N PRO A 84 0.63 6.28 -3.03
CA PRO A 84 1.91 6.15 -3.68
C PRO A 84 2.23 7.40 -4.55
N PRO A 85 3.51 7.73 -4.78
CA PRO A 85 4.70 7.06 -4.30
C PRO A 85 5.04 7.41 -2.85
N SER A 86 5.60 6.46 -2.15
CA SER A 86 5.78 6.44 -0.70
C SER A 86 6.94 7.29 -0.17
N ALA A 87 7.07 8.52 -0.57
CA ALA A 87 8.11 9.41 -0.02
C ALA A 87 8.03 9.61 1.52
N CYS A 88 7.03 9.06 2.16
CA CYS A 88 6.79 9.15 3.60
C CYS A 88 6.56 7.78 4.27
N ALA A 89 6.84 6.67 3.58
CA ALA A 89 6.60 5.32 4.14
C ALA A 89 7.31 5.09 5.47
N ASP A 90 8.52 5.61 5.64
CA ASP A 90 9.27 5.54 6.89
C ASP A 90 8.59 6.30 8.04
N ILE A 91 7.96 7.45 7.77
CA ILE A 91 7.20 8.21 8.77
C ILE A 91 5.95 7.42 9.20
N LEU A 92 5.24 6.83 8.23
CA LEU A 92 4.05 6.02 8.52
C LEU A 92 4.41 4.74 9.28
N THR A 93 5.45 4.04 8.83
CA THR A 93 5.97 2.87 9.54
C THR A 93 6.41 3.23 10.97
N ALA A 94 7.09 4.37 11.16
CA ALA A 94 7.45 4.84 12.49
C ALA A 94 6.22 5.08 13.38
N ALA A 95 5.14 5.66 12.82
CA ALA A 95 3.88 5.84 13.55
C ALA A 95 3.29 4.51 14.03
N SER A 96 3.29 3.47 13.18
CA SER A 96 2.78 2.13 13.56
C SER A 96 3.63 1.45 14.63
N LEU A 97 4.90 1.82 14.80
CA LEU A 97 5.76 1.31 15.88
C LEU A 97 5.42 1.92 17.24
N GLY A 98 4.75 3.08 17.27
CA GLY A 98 4.45 3.84 18.48
C GLY A 98 3.25 3.34 19.28
N GLY A 99 2.36 2.55 18.70
CA GLY A 99 1.15 2.08 19.37
C GLY A 99 0.58 0.82 18.76
N LYS A 100 0.02 -0.06 19.61
CA LYS A 100 -0.57 -1.33 19.14
C LYS A 100 -1.82 -1.15 18.28
N ASP A 101 -2.52 -0.03 18.43
CA ASP A 101 -3.78 0.25 17.76
C ASP A 101 -3.61 1.23 16.58
N VAL A 102 -2.37 1.47 16.15
CA VAL A 102 -2.06 2.35 15.02
C VAL A 102 -1.68 1.50 13.81
N HIS A 103 -2.44 1.65 12.75
CA HIS A 103 -2.27 0.93 11.51
C HIS A 103 -2.03 1.90 10.36
N VAL A 104 -1.22 1.50 9.42
CA VAL A 104 -0.86 2.30 8.25
C VAL A 104 -1.03 1.48 6.99
N ALA A 105 -1.54 2.08 5.92
CA ALA A 105 -1.74 1.38 4.66
C ALA A 105 -1.67 2.32 3.44
N PHE A 106 -1.46 1.72 2.26
CA PHE A 106 -1.74 2.30 0.95
C PHE A 106 -2.90 1.53 0.30
N PRO A 107 -4.15 1.85 0.67
CA PRO A 107 -5.31 1.06 0.28
C PRO A 107 -5.45 0.92 -1.24
N ASP A 108 -5.30 2.01 -1.97
CA ASP A 108 -5.41 2.05 -3.43
C ASP A 108 -4.42 1.11 -4.11
N LEU A 109 -3.13 1.16 -3.75
CA LEU A 109 -2.11 0.28 -4.30
C LEU A 109 -2.36 -1.18 -3.91
N LEU A 110 -2.71 -1.44 -2.65
CA LEU A 110 -2.99 -2.78 -2.15
C LEU A 110 -4.17 -3.42 -2.91
N PHE A 111 -5.25 -2.68 -3.12
CA PHE A 111 -6.43 -3.19 -3.84
C PHE A 111 -6.18 -3.35 -5.33
N VAL A 112 -5.43 -2.46 -5.98
CA VAL A 112 -5.01 -2.66 -7.37
C VAL A 112 -4.16 -3.93 -7.51
N MET A 113 -3.22 -4.18 -6.58
CA MET A 113 -2.39 -5.38 -6.62
C MET A 113 -3.15 -6.65 -6.31
N THR A 114 -4.15 -6.61 -5.45
CA THR A 114 -4.94 -7.77 -5.05
C THR A 114 -6.21 -7.92 -5.88
N MET A 115 -7.19 -7.03 -5.71
CA MET A 115 -8.48 -7.11 -6.42
C MET A 115 -8.30 -6.97 -7.93
N GLY A 116 -7.40 -6.11 -8.40
CA GLY A 116 -7.10 -5.95 -9.83
C GLY A 116 -6.23 -7.07 -10.38
N THR A 117 -5.02 -7.25 -9.84
CA THR A 117 -4.05 -8.19 -10.43
C THR A 117 -4.37 -9.64 -10.12
N MET A 118 -4.68 -9.97 -8.86
CA MET A 118 -4.94 -11.37 -8.48
C MET A 118 -6.34 -11.82 -8.89
N PHE A 119 -7.39 -11.07 -8.51
CA PHE A 119 -8.78 -11.54 -8.65
C PHE A 119 -9.52 -11.03 -9.88
N ASP A 120 -8.97 -10.02 -10.60
CA ASP A 120 -9.63 -9.39 -11.75
C ASP A 120 -11.02 -8.80 -11.40
N LYS A 121 -11.09 -8.11 -10.26
CA LYS A 121 -12.32 -7.61 -9.62
C LYS A 121 -12.23 -6.15 -9.18
N LEU A 122 -11.51 -5.32 -9.94
CA LEU A 122 -11.35 -3.90 -9.62
C LEU A 122 -12.52 -3.05 -10.14
N ASP A 123 -13.18 -3.47 -11.22
CA ASP A 123 -14.20 -2.70 -11.92
C ASP A 123 -15.32 -2.18 -11.00
N PRO A 124 -15.93 -2.98 -10.09
CA PRO A 124 -16.98 -2.46 -9.22
C PRO A 124 -16.53 -1.33 -8.31
N ILE A 125 -15.23 -1.34 -7.92
CA ILE A 125 -14.63 -0.29 -7.09
C ILE A 125 -14.43 0.98 -7.93
N MET A 126 -13.99 0.84 -9.17
CA MET A 126 -13.80 1.97 -10.09
C MET A 126 -15.14 2.60 -10.49
N GLU A 127 -16.16 1.78 -10.79
CA GLU A 127 -17.54 2.24 -11.09
C GLU A 127 -18.15 3.02 -9.93
N ALA A 128 -17.88 2.60 -8.68
CA ALA A 128 -18.35 3.34 -7.51
C ALA A 128 -17.70 4.73 -7.39
N ALA A 129 -16.44 4.87 -7.81
CA ALA A 129 -15.76 6.17 -7.87
C ALA A 129 -16.35 7.08 -8.96
N GLU A 130 -16.69 6.52 -10.11
CA GLU A 130 -17.38 7.25 -11.20
C GLU A 130 -18.72 7.82 -10.71
N GLY A 131 -19.43 7.10 -9.86
CA GLY A 131 -20.65 7.57 -9.20
C GLY A 131 -20.45 8.81 -8.31
N LEU A 132 -19.22 9.16 -7.94
CA LEU A 132 -18.85 10.38 -7.22
C LEU A 132 -18.45 11.55 -8.17
N TYR A 133 -18.95 11.54 -9.41
CA TYR A 133 -18.66 12.55 -10.44
C TYR A 133 -17.24 12.52 -11.00
N LEU A 134 -16.53 11.41 -10.86
CA LEU A 134 -15.33 11.13 -11.65
C LEU A 134 -15.78 10.58 -13.02
N GLU A 135 -16.16 11.49 -13.92
CA GLU A 135 -16.74 11.10 -15.20
C GLU A 135 -15.81 10.15 -16.00
N PRO A 136 -16.37 9.08 -16.60
CA PRO A 136 -15.63 8.25 -17.54
C PRO A 136 -15.01 9.11 -18.66
N GLY A 137 -13.72 8.93 -18.90
CA GLY A 137 -13.00 9.69 -19.94
C GLY A 137 -12.27 10.93 -19.42
N MET A 138 -12.46 11.35 -18.17
CA MET A 138 -11.47 12.18 -17.50
C MET A 138 -10.26 11.31 -17.16
N ALA A 139 -9.06 11.77 -17.47
CA ALA A 139 -7.82 11.00 -17.28
C ALA A 139 -7.45 10.88 -15.80
N HIS A 140 -8.20 10.07 -15.07
CA HIS A 140 -7.87 9.72 -13.70
C HIS A 140 -7.08 8.41 -13.64
N CYS A 141 -6.07 8.39 -12.79
CA CYS A 141 -5.30 7.19 -12.48
C CYS A 141 -6.19 6.17 -11.76
N SER A 142 -6.10 4.89 -12.12
CA SER A 142 -6.83 3.80 -11.45
C SER A 142 -6.60 3.72 -9.94
N LEU A 143 -5.43 4.13 -9.45
CA LEU A 143 -5.16 4.23 -8.01
C LEU A 143 -6.10 5.23 -7.33
N ILE A 144 -6.31 6.40 -7.95
CA ILE A 144 -7.20 7.45 -7.42
C ILE A 144 -8.65 6.98 -7.42
N GLN A 145 -9.11 6.40 -8.54
CA GLN A 145 -10.45 5.83 -8.64
C GLN A 145 -10.64 4.73 -7.59
N THR A 146 -9.66 3.85 -7.43
CA THR A 146 -9.71 2.79 -6.39
C THR A 146 -9.87 3.40 -5.00
N ARG A 147 -9.10 4.41 -4.63
CA ARG A 147 -9.19 5.06 -3.31
C ARG A 147 -10.59 5.60 -3.04
N LEU A 148 -11.14 6.34 -3.97
CA LEU A 148 -12.48 6.94 -3.84
C LEU A 148 -13.56 5.85 -3.82
N GLY A 149 -13.45 4.84 -4.68
CA GLY A 149 -14.40 3.73 -4.75
C GLY A 149 -14.42 2.87 -3.48
N LEU A 150 -13.26 2.63 -2.86
CA LEU A 150 -13.18 1.90 -1.58
C LEU A 150 -13.98 2.58 -0.48
N TYR A 151 -13.94 3.90 -0.41
CA TYR A 151 -14.74 4.67 0.54
C TYR A 151 -16.21 4.76 0.15
N ALA A 152 -16.52 4.94 -1.13
CA ALA A 152 -17.91 4.95 -1.63
C ALA A 152 -18.62 3.63 -1.32
N LEU A 153 -17.92 2.51 -1.50
CA LEU A 153 -18.43 1.17 -1.16
C LEU A 153 -18.28 0.80 0.32
N ASN A 154 -17.65 1.68 1.12
CA ASN A 154 -17.40 1.42 2.53
C ASN A 154 -16.66 0.09 2.77
N LEU A 155 -15.68 -0.26 1.95
CA LEU A 155 -14.91 -1.51 2.04
C LEU A 155 -13.81 -1.47 3.09
N ILE A 156 -13.30 -0.30 3.41
CA ILE A 156 -12.19 -0.08 4.37
C ILE A 156 -12.62 0.86 5.49
N PRO A 157 -11.95 0.84 6.66
CA PRO A 157 -12.24 1.76 7.74
C PRO A 157 -11.95 3.20 7.36
N ARG A 158 -12.64 4.14 8.04
CA ARG A 158 -12.34 5.56 7.87
C ARG A 158 -10.99 5.89 8.51
N ALA A 159 -10.10 6.50 7.73
CA ALA A 159 -8.82 6.95 8.25
C ALA A 159 -8.99 8.13 9.22
N VAL A 160 -8.12 8.19 10.22
CA VAL A 160 -7.98 9.37 11.09
C VAL A 160 -7.15 10.47 10.42
N LEU A 161 -6.35 10.09 9.41
CA LEU A 161 -5.53 10.99 8.59
C LEU A 161 -5.22 10.34 7.24
N GLN A 162 -5.39 11.11 6.17
CA GLN A 162 -4.84 10.80 4.84
C GLN A 162 -3.56 11.61 4.63
N VAL A 163 -2.48 10.95 4.25
CA VAL A 163 -1.24 11.61 3.85
C VAL A 163 -1.18 11.70 2.33
N SER A 164 -1.18 12.92 1.81
CA SER A 164 -1.16 13.20 0.39
C SER A 164 0.24 13.55 -0.08
N VAL A 165 0.77 12.80 -1.05
CA VAL A 165 2.13 12.99 -1.56
C VAL A 165 2.09 13.58 -2.98
N GLY A 166 2.42 14.86 -3.10
CA GLY A 166 2.47 15.61 -4.37
C GLY A 166 3.90 15.87 -4.88
N LEU A 167 4.87 15.01 -4.54
CA LEU A 167 6.27 15.20 -4.97
C LEU A 167 6.49 14.83 -6.44
N ILE A 168 5.79 13.82 -6.93
CA ILE A 168 5.96 13.26 -8.28
C ILE A 168 4.65 13.32 -9.08
N CYS A 169 3.51 13.15 -8.40
CA CYS A 169 2.18 13.11 -8.97
C CYS A 169 1.38 14.32 -8.49
N ASP A 170 0.80 15.09 -9.39
CA ASP A 170 -0.07 16.22 -9.08
C ASP A 170 -1.56 15.82 -8.97
N GLU A 171 -1.92 14.63 -9.43
CA GLU A 171 -3.26 14.08 -9.27
C GLU A 171 -3.57 13.71 -7.82
N ASN A 172 -2.60 13.15 -7.07
CA ASN A 172 -2.81 12.78 -5.67
C ASN A 172 -3.33 13.93 -4.80
N PRO A 173 -2.70 15.13 -4.76
CA PRO A 173 -3.20 16.23 -3.95
C PRO A 173 -4.60 16.71 -4.35
N LYS A 174 -4.92 16.69 -5.65
CA LYS A 174 -6.25 17.07 -6.15
C LYS A 174 -7.31 16.06 -5.69
N ALA A 175 -7.04 14.78 -5.88
CA ALA A 175 -7.95 13.72 -5.44
C ALA A 175 -8.12 13.69 -3.92
N ASP A 176 -7.04 13.93 -3.17
CA ASP A 176 -7.11 13.96 -1.71
C ASP A 176 -7.88 15.19 -1.19
N ALA A 177 -7.88 16.32 -1.91
CA ALA A 177 -8.76 17.44 -1.59
C ALA A 177 -10.23 17.08 -1.77
N SER A 178 -10.58 16.39 -2.87
CA SER A 178 -11.93 15.86 -3.07
C SER A 178 -12.31 14.81 -2.03
N PHE A 179 -11.35 13.96 -1.65
CA PHE A 179 -11.52 12.95 -0.62
C PHE A 179 -11.82 13.57 0.76
N GLU A 180 -11.13 14.66 1.11
CA GLU A 180 -11.44 15.43 2.33
C GLU A 180 -12.85 16.02 2.29
N GLU A 181 -13.25 16.58 1.14
CA GLU A 181 -14.56 17.18 0.93
C GLU A 181 -15.70 16.14 0.99
N PHE A 182 -15.57 15.02 0.28
CA PHE A 182 -16.63 13.99 0.20
C PHE A 182 -16.76 13.18 1.48
N PHE A 183 -15.64 12.84 2.10
CA PHE A 183 -15.62 11.90 3.22
C PHE A 183 -15.23 12.53 4.56
N GLY A 184 -14.81 13.81 4.57
CA GLY A 184 -14.42 14.55 5.78
C GLY A 184 -13.24 13.91 6.51
N VAL A 185 -12.33 13.26 5.78
CA VAL A 185 -11.08 12.72 6.33
C VAL A 185 -10.02 13.80 6.25
N PRO A 186 -9.38 14.19 7.38
CA PRO A 186 -8.33 15.19 7.36
C PRO A 186 -7.17 14.80 6.46
N VAL A 187 -6.64 15.73 5.67
CA VAL A 187 -5.50 15.50 4.78
C VAL A 187 -4.26 16.26 5.23
N GLN A 188 -3.12 15.59 5.24
CA GLN A 188 -1.80 16.21 5.40
C GLN A 188 -1.03 16.12 4.09
N TYR A 189 -0.73 17.28 3.52
CA TYR A 189 -0.04 17.37 2.25
C TYR A 189 1.49 17.41 2.41
N LEU A 190 2.19 16.61 1.59
CA LEU A 190 3.61 16.71 1.33
C LEU A 190 3.81 17.19 -0.11
N LEU A 191 4.05 18.46 -0.28
CA LEU A 191 4.18 19.11 -1.58
C LEU A 191 5.63 19.47 -1.85
N ARG A 192 6.01 19.48 -3.14
CA ARG A 192 7.27 20.07 -3.59
C ARG A 192 7.08 21.52 -3.98
N SER A 193 8.17 22.28 -4.02
CA SER A 193 8.19 23.57 -4.71
C SER A 193 7.96 23.38 -6.20
N GLN A 194 7.14 24.24 -6.80
CA GLN A 194 6.85 24.23 -8.24
C GLN A 194 7.87 25.04 -9.06
N ASP A 195 8.87 25.62 -8.41
CA ASP A 195 9.91 26.40 -9.08
C ASP A 195 10.78 25.47 -9.96
N LYS A 196 10.88 25.80 -11.24
CA LYS A 196 11.57 24.98 -12.28
C LYS A 196 13.01 25.41 -12.51
N ASP A 197 13.48 26.46 -11.87
CA ASP A 197 14.85 26.94 -12.05
C ASP A 197 15.87 26.10 -11.25
N TRP A 198 16.39 25.09 -11.91
CA TRP A 198 17.37 24.16 -11.33
C TRP A 198 18.80 24.71 -11.32
N GLY A 199 19.04 25.94 -11.85
CA GLY A 199 20.39 26.46 -12.09
C GLY A 199 21.01 27.31 -10.96
N GLU A 200 20.23 27.79 -9.99
CA GLU A 200 20.72 28.71 -8.96
C GLU A 200 20.84 28.02 -7.59
N SER A 201 22.05 27.99 -7.04
CA SER A 201 22.33 27.33 -5.76
C SER A 201 21.50 27.85 -4.57
N GLY A 202 21.21 29.16 -4.53
CA GLY A 202 20.35 29.74 -3.48
C GLY A 202 18.89 29.31 -3.55
N ARG A 203 18.39 28.90 -4.72
CA ARG A 203 17.03 28.34 -4.87
C ARG A 203 16.96 26.91 -4.40
N ILE A 204 17.98 26.10 -4.70
CA ILE A 204 18.07 24.71 -4.22
C ILE A 204 17.98 24.69 -2.69
N GLN A 205 18.68 25.58 -2.00
CA GLN A 205 18.63 25.68 -0.55
C GLN A 205 17.21 25.98 -0.04
N ARG A 206 16.48 26.94 -0.67
CA ARG A 206 15.09 27.24 -0.31
C ARG A 206 14.16 26.06 -0.52
N HIS A 207 14.36 25.27 -1.60
CA HIS A 207 13.59 24.04 -1.85
C HIS A 207 13.83 22.99 -0.77
N ILE A 208 15.07 22.80 -0.36
CA ILE A 208 15.45 21.88 0.73
C ILE A 208 14.78 22.33 2.04
N GLU A 209 14.85 23.60 2.37
CA GLU A 209 14.25 24.17 3.59
C GLU A 209 12.72 24.04 3.57
N PHE A 210 12.09 24.32 2.43
CA PHE A 210 10.65 24.14 2.26
C PHE A 210 10.23 22.68 2.45
N LEU A 211 10.93 21.73 1.79
CA LEU A 211 10.63 20.31 1.92
C LEU A 211 10.91 19.79 3.34
N ALA A 212 12.00 20.20 3.94
CA ALA A 212 12.32 19.85 5.33
C ALA A 212 11.26 20.35 6.31
N GLY A 213 10.77 21.58 6.11
CA GLY A 213 9.67 22.16 6.90
C GLY A 213 8.36 21.38 6.71
N ASN A 214 8.04 20.94 5.49
CA ASN A 214 6.89 20.09 5.22
C ASN A 214 7.01 18.71 5.89
N LEU A 215 8.18 18.07 5.81
CA LEU A 215 8.43 16.78 6.46
C LEU A 215 8.31 16.88 7.98
N LYS A 216 8.83 17.93 8.62
CA LYS A 216 8.66 18.16 10.07
C LYS A 216 7.19 18.24 10.44
N ARG A 217 6.41 19.07 9.75
CA ARG A 217 4.96 19.18 9.99
C ARG A 217 4.24 17.86 9.77
N MET A 218 4.67 17.06 8.79
CA MET A 218 4.10 15.74 8.54
C MET A 218 4.37 14.79 9.71
N VAL A 219 5.61 14.73 10.23
CA VAL A 219 5.95 13.92 11.40
C VAL A 219 5.07 14.30 12.60
N GLU A 220 4.92 15.60 12.86
CA GLU A 220 4.06 16.10 13.95
C GLU A 220 2.59 15.71 13.75
N ARG A 221 2.04 15.92 12.56
CA ARG A 221 0.62 15.63 12.25
C ARG A 221 0.33 14.13 12.28
N VAL A 222 1.22 13.32 11.73
CA VAL A 222 1.10 11.85 11.77
C VAL A 222 1.22 11.37 13.21
N GLY A 223 2.14 11.92 14.00
CA GLY A 223 2.26 11.61 15.43
C GLY A 223 0.97 11.90 16.20
N VAL A 224 0.38 13.09 16.03
CA VAL A 224 -0.90 13.45 16.64
C VAL A 224 -2.01 12.49 16.23
N ALA A 225 -2.11 12.13 14.93
CA ALA A 225 -3.10 11.18 14.43
C ALA A 225 -2.89 9.77 15.02
N ALA A 226 -1.64 9.38 15.21
CA ALA A 226 -1.26 8.12 15.88
C ALA A 226 -1.50 8.15 17.41
N GLY A 227 -1.75 9.32 17.99
CA GLY A 227 -2.00 9.50 19.44
C GLY A 227 -0.74 9.63 20.28
N GLY A 228 0.39 9.96 19.67
CA GLY A 228 1.67 10.15 20.35
C GLY A 228 2.68 10.94 19.53
N GLU A 229 3.91 10.94 19.96
CA GLU A 229 5.04 11.54 19.26
C GLU A 229 5.82 10.49 18.48
N ILE A 230 6.23 10.82 17.25
CA ILE A 230 7.16 10.00 16.48
C ILE A 230 8.58 10.42 16.85
N THR A 231 9.32 9.52 17.50
CA THR A 231 10.69 9.77 17.94
C THR A 231 11.72 9.46 16.85
N ASP A 232 12.92 10.01 17.00
CA ASP A 232 14.05 9.69 16.10
C ASP A 232 14.39 8.19 16.12
N ASP A 233 14.23 7.52 17.25
CA ASP A 233 14.46 6.07 17.35
C ASP A 233 13.44 5.28 16.52
N MET A 234 12.17 5.66 16.55
CA MET A 234 11.11 5.06 15.71
C MET A 234 11.40 5.29 14.21
N LEU A 235 11.80 6.50 13.83
CA LEU A 235 12.20 6.80 12.45
C LEU A 235 13.43 5.98 12.01
N ASN A 236 14.42 5.84 12.88
CA ASN A 236 15.61 5.04 12.59
C ASN A 236 15.29 3.55 12.46
N GLN A 237 14.38 3.03 13.30
CA GLN A 237 13.89 1.66 13.20
C GLN A 237 13.11 1.45 11.89
N ALA A 238 12.20 2.35 11.53
CA ALA A 238 11.46 2.28 10.27
C ALA A 238 12.40 2.30 9.05
N ARG A 239 13.42 3.17 9.05
CA ARG A 239 14.44 3.21 8.00
C ARG A 239 15.29 1.92 7.94
N LYS A 240 15.55 1.30 9.08
CA LYS A 240 16.22 0.00 9.09
C LYS A 240 15.34 -1.07 8.44
N MET A 241 14.07 -1.15 8.79
CA MET A 241 13.10 -2.06 8.17
C MET A 241 13.04 -1.88 6.65
N ALA A 242 12.94 -0.64 6.16
CA ALA A 242 12.95 -0.35 4.73
C ALA A 242 14.24 -0.82 4.03
N ARG A 243 15.40 -0.66 4.67
CA ARG A 243 16.70 -1.14 4.13
C ARG A 243 16.79 -2.66 4.12
N ASP A 244 16.29 -3.31 5.16
CA ASP A 244 16.32 -4.77 5.28
C ASP A 244 15.54 -5.43 4.13
N PHE A 245 14.45 -4.82 3.67
CA PHE A 245 13.72 -5.25 2.47
C PHE A 245 14.39 -4.80 1.15
N SER A 246 14.81 -3.54 1.07
CA SER A 246 15.35 -2.97 -0.18
C SER A 246 16.64 -3.62 -0.64
N LYS A 247 17.46 -4.13 0.29
CA LYS A 247 18.76 -4.77 -0.02
C LYS A 247 18.58 -6.08 -0.80
N PRO A 248 17.82 -7.10 -0.33
CA PRO A 248 17.60 -8.32 -1.10
C PRO A 248 16.82 -8.03 -2.39
N MET A 249 15.86 -7.10 -2.39
CA MET A 249 15.16 -6.70 -3.61
C MET A 249 16.13 -6.20 -4.67
N ARG A 250 17.12 -5.37 -4.31
CA ARG A 250 18.15 -4.89 -5.25
C ARG A 250 18.96 -6.04 -5.83
N GLN A 251 19.37 -7.00 -5.00
CA GLN A 251 20.11 -8.18 -5.46
C GLN A 251 19.30 -8.99 -6.49
N ILE A 252 18.01 -9.18 -6.25
CA ILE A 252 17.11 -9.87 -7.20
C ILE A 252 17.01 -9.08 -8.52
N LEU A 253 16.91 -7.75 -8.47
CA LEU A 253 16.88 -6.91 -9.67
C LEU A 253 18.21 -6.98 -10.44
N GLU A 254 19.35 -6.98 -9.76
CA GLU A 254 20.68 -7.16 -10.37
C GLU A 254 20.82 -8.53 -11.04
N MET A 255 20.27 -9.60 -10.45
CA MET A 255 20.20 -10.92 -11.11
C MET A 255 19.38 -10.85 -12.38
N GLY A 256 18.25 -10.13 -12.39
CA GLY A 256 17.40 -9.94 -13.58
C GLY A 256 18.11 -9.25 -14.74
N VAL A 257 19.10 -8.39 -14.46
CA VAL A 257 19.92 -7.72 -15.48
C VAL A 257 21.06 -8.62 -15.98
N ASN A 258 21.61 -9.47 -15.11
CA ASN A 258 22.82 -10.24 -15.39
C ASN A 258 22.55 -11.67 -15.89
N CYS A 259 21.31 -12.13 -15.87
CA CYS A 259 20.91 -13.47 -16.31
C CYS A 259 20.04 -13.39 -17.56
N ASP A 260 20.22 -14.35 -18.49
CA ASP A 260 19.38 -14.52 -19.68
C ASP A 260 18.93 -16.00 -19.77
N PRO A 261 17.65 -16.30 -19.63
CA PRO A 261 16.55 -15.38 -19.30
C PRO A 261 16.61 -14.87 -17.83
N PRO A 262 15.93 -13.75 -17.51
CA PRO A 262 15.82 -13.28 -16.13
C PRO A 262 15.18 -14.35 -15.23
N PRO A 263 15.67 -14.53 -13.99
CA PRO A 263 15.20 -15.61 -13.10
C PRO A 263 13.80 -15.35 -12.52
N ILE A 264 13.29 -14.14 -12.66
CA ILE A 264 11.98 -13.73 -12.18
C ILE A 264 11.20 -12.97 -13.25
N SER A 265 9.87 -13.08 -13.22
CA SER A 265 9.00 -12.36 -14.15
C SER A 265 8.96 -10.86 -13.87
N SER A 266 8.70 -10.06 -14.91
CA SER A 266 8.48 -8.61 -14.77
C SER A 266 7.27 -8.30 -13.88
N ALA A 267 6.24 -9.15 -13.87
CA ALA A 267 5.09 -9.03 -12.99
C ALA A 267 5.51 -9.11 -11.51
N PHE A 268 6.41 -10.05 -11.16
CA PHE A 268 6.91 -10.15 -9.79
C PHE A 268 7.79 -8.97 -9.38
N VAL A 269 8.64 -8.47 -10.30
CA VAL A 269 9.40 -7.22 -10.06
C VAL A 269 8.46 -6.06 -9.71
N HIS A 270 7.31 -5.99 -10.39
CA HIS A 270 6.32 -4.94 -10.14
C HIS A 270 5.71 -5.07 -8.74
N VAL A 271 5.35 -6.28 -8.33
CA VAL A 271 4.85 -6.58 -6.97
C VAL A 271 5.88 -6.22 -5.90
N MET A 272 7.14 -6.62 -6.07
CA MET A 272 8.20 -6.27 -5.11
C MET A 272 8.38 -4.74 -4.97
N ARG A 273 8.31 -4.01 -6.09
CA ARG A 273 8.39 -2.54 -6.06
C ARG A 273 7.22 -1.91 -5.34
N ALA A 274 6.01 -2.45 -5.53
CA ALA A 274 4.82 -1.99 -4.82
C ALA A 274 4.99 -2.19 -3.30
N ILE A 275 5.38 -3.38 -2.88
CA ILE A 275 5.61 -3.72 -1.46
C ILE A 275 6.72 -2.86 -0.86
N ASN A 276 7.84 -2.64 -1.57
CA ASN A 276 8.92 -1.76 -1.08
C ASN A 276 8.45 -0.31 -0.83
N GLY A 277 7.41 0.10 -1.51
CA GLY A 277 6.80 1.40 -1.35
C GLY A 277 5.69 1.47 -0.30
N MET A 278 5.25 0.35 0.24
CA MET A 278 4.14 0.29 1.20
C MET A 278 4.66 0.28 2.64
N PRO A 279 3.98 0.96 3.57
CA PRO A 279 4.16 0.68 4.98
C PRO A 279 3.50 -0.68 5.26
N LEU A 280 4.27 -1.62 5.77
CA LEU A 280 3.79 -2.95 6.15
C LEU A 280 3.62 -3.04 7.66
N ASN A 281 2.68 -3.87 8.12
CA ASN A 281 2.68 -4.27 9.52
C ASN A 281 3.95 -5.10 9.81
N ARG A 282 4.28 -5.24 11.10
CA ARG A 282 5.53 -5.89 11.51
C ARG A 282 5.63 -7.34 11.03
N HIS A 283 4.55 -8.11 11.12
CA HIS A 283 4.53 -9.50 10.68
C HIS A 283 4.72 -9.64 9.18
N SER A 284 4.00 -8.84 8.38
CA SER A 284 4.17 -8.79 6.93
C SER A 284 5.58 -8.37 6.52
N HIS A 285 6.19 -7.44 7.26
CA HIS A 285 7.57 -7.03 7.03
C HIS A 285 8.56 -8.18 7.28
N GLU A 286 8.42 -8.89 8.40
CA GLU A 286 9.26 -10.04 8.73
C GLU A 286 9.20 -11.12 7.62
N ILE A 287 7.99 -11.44 7.13
CA ILE A 287 7.81 -12.39 6.01
C ILE A 287 8.46 -11.85 4.71
N ALA A 288 8.33 -10.56 4.43
CA ALA A 288 8.83 -9.98 3.18
C ALA A 288 10.37 -9.93 3.11
N VAL A 289 11.05 -9.90 4.26
CA VAL A 289 12.53 -9.86 4.35
C VAL A 289 13.17 -11.24 4.26
N GLU A 290 12.49 -12.29 4.74
CA GLU A 290 12.93 -13.68 4.64
C GLU A 290 12.95 -14.19 3.20
#